data_d5a8e17d5652378b813a613f6233b497
#
_entry.id   d5a8e17d5652378b813a613f6233b497
#
_cell.length_a   1.000
_cell.length_b   1.000
_cell.length_c   1.000
_cell.angle_alpha   90.00
_cell.angle_beta   90.00
_cell.angle_gamma   90.00
#
_symmetry.space_group_name_H-M   'P 1'
#
loop_
_entity.id
_entity.type
_entity.pdbx_description
1 polymer ?
#
loop_
_entity_poly.entity_id
_entity_poly.type
_entity_poly.pdbx_seq_one_letter_code
_entity_poly.pdbx_strand_id
1 'polypeptide(L)'
;MKIHKKYIPLLFSIGIVIGILLGSGLNFGFNDTALFSTNAKKEKLNKLCRANHQGVVAFTSPIEFGNIEMLIQEIYERSELPFFIMLDKVSDVRNFGSIARSALSAGAHAIIIPHKGAAAVNEDAIKTSAGALYHIPVCKESSLGEVIRLMSASGIVTVACSEKAEKSIHYIPLDRPVNLLFGNEGVGIEPHLLRMADEAAMIPMYGAVSSLNVAVAAGICLFEAARQKAQSDI
;
A
#
# COMPACT_ATOMS: atom_id res chain seq x y z
N MET A 1 -28.26 -14.74 -14.78
CA MET A 1 -27.41 -14.11 -13.77
C MET A 1 -26.67 -12.95 -14.43
N LYS A 2 -27.06 -11.69 -14.20
CA LYS A 2 -26.37 -10.51 -14.74
C LYS A 2 -25.35 -10.08 -13.71
N ILE A 3 -24.09 -10.44 -13.94
CA ILE A 3 -22.94 -9.95 -13.17
C ILE A 3 -22.62 -8.57 -13.73
N HIS A 4 -22.48 -7.58 -12.88
CA HIS A 4 -22.20 -6.21 -13.31
C HIS A 4 -20.86 -6.18 -14.05
N LYS A 5 -20.83 -5.74 -15.31
CA LYS A 5 -19.69 -5.82 -16.25
C LYS A 5 -18.36 -5.24 -15.75
N LYS A 6 -18.36 -4.49 -14.65
CA LYS A 6 -17.17 -3.85 -14.07
C LYS A 6 -16.22 -4.79 -13.30
N TYR A 7 -16.65 -6.03 -13.01
CA TYR A 7 -15.93 -6.99 -12.14
C TYR A 7 -15.68 -8.34 -12.82
N ILE A 8 -15.72 -8.40 -14.14
CA ILE A 8 -15.72 -9.65 -14.93
C ILE A 8 -14.34 -10.29 -15.20
N PRO A 9 -13.17 -9.66 -15.10
CA PRO A 9 -11.95 -10.38 -15.50
C PRO A 9 -11.61 -11.58 -14.59
N LEU A 10 -12.05 -11.60 -13.32
CA LEU A 10 -11.60 -12.61 -12.35
C LEU A 10 -12.54 -13.79 -12.12
N LEU A 11 -13.76 -13.77 -12.66
CA LEU A 11 -14.76 -14.82 -12.39
C LEU A 11 -14.84 -15.93 -13.44
N PHE A 12 -13.96 -15.95 -14.42
CA PHE A 12 -13.95 -16.96 -15.50
C PHE A 12 -13.07 -18.18 -15.28
N SER A 13 -12.63 -18.47 -14.06
CA SER A 13 -12.25 -19.85 -13.76
C SER A 13 -13.51 -20.59 -13.28
N ILE A 14 -14.02 -21.47 -14.12
CA ILE A 14 -15.26 -22.24 -14.00
C ILE A 14 -15.48 -22.89 -12.62
N GLY A 15 -14.45 -23.12 -11.83
CA GLY A 15 -14.52 -23.71 -10.49
C GLY A 15 -15.15 -22.82 -9.40
N ILE A 16 -15.10 -21.50 -9.52
CA ILE A 16 -15.58 -20.58 -8.47
C ILE A 16 -17.09 -20.47 -8.47
N VAL A 17 -17.71 -20.49 -9.63
CA VAL A 17 -19.17 -20.37 -9.77
C VAL A 17 -19.89 -21.60 -9.21
N ILE A 18 -19.32 -22.79 -9.35
CA ILE A 18 -19.90 -24.06 -8.88
C ILE A 18 -19.85 -24.19 -7.35
N GLY A 19 -18.79 -23.73 -6.70
CA GLY A 19 -18.67 -23.76 -5.22
C GLY A 19 -19.68 -22.83 -4.52
N ILE A 20 -20.02 -21.71 -5.11
CA ILE A 20 -20.99 -20.74 -4.59
C ILE A 20 -22.43 -21.27 -4.70
N LEU A 21 -22.74 -22.05 -5.73
CA LEU A 21 -24.08 -22.64 -5.97
C LEU A 21 -24.40 -23.83 -5.05
N LEU A 22 -23.39 -24.51 -4.50
CA LEU A 22 -23.59 -25.75 -3.72
C LEU A 22 -23.58 -25.58 -2.21
N GLY A 23 -23.49 -24.33 -1.68
CA GLY A 23 -23.66 -24.07 -0.24
C GLY A 23 -22.58 -24.68 0.67
N SER A 24 -21.52 -25.25 0.12
CA SER A 24 -20.38 -25.72 0.88
C SER A 24 -19.49 -24.53 1.23
N GLY A 25 -19.21 -24.29 2.52
CA GLY A 25 -18.32 -23.26 3.03
C GLY A 25 -16.87 -23.52 2.65
N LEU A 26 -16.57 -23.45 1.37
CA LEU A 26 -15.22 -23.51 0.83
C LEU A 26 -14.56 -22.15 1.00
N ASN A 27 -13.66 -22.09 1.94
CA ASN A 27 -12.73 -20.99 2.12
C ASN A 27 -11.72 -21.04 0.96
N PHE A 28 -12.04 -20.38 -0.15
CA PHE A 28 -11.07 -20.19 -1.22
C PHE A 28 -10.10 -19.10 -0.78
N GLY A 29 -8.84 -19.46 -0.66
CA GLY A 29 -7.74 -18.58 -0.27
C GLY A 29 -7.41 -17.51 -1.33
N PHE A 30 -8.40 -16.68 -1.67
CA PHE A 30 -8.17 -15.42 -2.35
C PHE A 30 -7.93 -14.37 -1.29
N ASN A 31 -6.72 -13.89 -1.20
CA ASN A 31 -6.21 -13.06 -0.11
C ASN A 31 -6.94 -11.74 0.14
N ASP A 32 -7.94 -11.33 -0.61
CA ASP A 32 -8.65 -10.05 -0.40
C ASP A 32 -10.09 -10.01 -0.90
N THR A 33 -10.77 -11.16 -0.96
CA THR A 33 -12.19 -11.20 -1.31
C THR A 33 -13.04 -11.47 -0.08
N ALA A 34 -13.81 -10.49 0.38
CA ALA A 34 -14.83 -10.71 1.40
C ALA A 34 -16.08 -11.26 0.75
N LEU A 35 -16.36 -12.56 0.96
CA LEU A 35 -17.58 -13.24 0.50
C LEU A 35 -18.64 -13.20 1.60
N PHE A 36 -19.75 -12.52 1.34
CA PHE A 36 -20.96 -12.58 2.19
C PHE A 36 -21.93 -13.62 1.64
N SER A 37 -22.10 -14.72 2.38
CA SER A 37 -22.91 -15.87 1.95
C SER A 37 -24.42 -15.66 2.17
N THR A 38 -25.22 -16.55 1.54
CA THR A 38 -26.68 -16.60 1.53
C THR A 38 -27.36 -16.67 2.91
N ASN A 39 -26.64 -16.94 4.00
CA ASN A 39 -27.17 -16.97 5.37
C ASN A 39 -27.30 -15.58 6.00
N ALA A 40 -26.77 -14.51 5.39
CA ALA A 40 -27.04 -13.16 5.83
C ALA A 40 -28.49 -12.79 5.43
N LYS A 41 -29.25 -12.20 6.37
CA LYS A 41 -30.62 -11.71 6.06
C LYS A 41 -30.54 -10.82 4.81
N LYS A 42 -31.44 -11.05 3.84
CA LYS A 42 -31.53 -10.32 2.56
C LYS A 42 -31.46 -8.80 2.74
N GLU A 43 -31.98 -8.28 3.86
CA GLU A 43 -31.91 -6.87 4.24
C GLU A 43 -30.49 -6.35 4.46
N LYS A 44 -29.57 -7.18 5.01
CA LYS A 44 -28.15 -6.80 5.15
C LYS A 44 -27.46 -6.71 3.80
N LEU A 45 -27.74 -7.65 2.90
CA LEU A 45 -27.17 -7.64 1.54
C LEU A 45 -27.72 -6.47 0.72
N ASN A 46 -29.01 -6.13 0.86
CA ASN A 46 -29.61 -4.96 0.21
C ASN A 46 -28.99 -3.62 0.67
N LYS A 47 -28.48 -3.54 1.91
CA LYS A 47 -27.74 -2.37 2.40
C LYS A 47 -26.34 -2.26 1.79
N LEU A 48 -25.71 -3.40 1.48
CA LEU A 48 -24.36 -3.45 0.89
C LEU A 48 -24.40 -3.24 -0.63
N CYS A 49 -25.43 -3.73 -1.28
CA CYS A 49 -25.58 -3.62 -2.74
C CYS A 49 -27.05 -3.41 -3.09
N ARG A 50 -27.37 -2.30 -3.77
CA ARG A 50 -28.73 -1.99 -4.25
C ARG A 50 -29.11 -2.73 -5.55
N ALA A 51 -28.14 -3.39 -6.21
CA ALA A 51 -28.39 -4.20 -7.40
C ALA A 51 -29.00 -5.54 -7.03
N ASN A 52 -29.57 -6.26 -8.01
CA ASN A 52 -30.09 -7.61 -7.81
C ASN A 52 -28.96 -8.60 -7.54
N HIS A 53 -28.64 -8.84 -6.26
CA HIS A 53 -27.49 -9.64 -5.82
C HIS A 53 -27.79 -11.14 -5.70
N GLN A 54 -29.08 -11.59 -5.86
CA GLN A 54 -29.48 -13.00 -5.76
C GLN A 54 -28.92 -13.75 -4.53
N GLY A 55 -28.70 -13.04 -3.40
CA GLY A 55 -28.22 -13.62 -2.16
C GLY A 55 -26.69 -13.65 -1.99
N VAL A 56 -25.91 -13.14 -2.93
CA VAL A 56 -24.43 -13.08 -2.83
C VAL A 56 -23.94 -11.69 -3.18
N VAL A 57 -23.05 -11.14 -2.33
CA VAL A 57 -22.29 -9.91 -2.58
C VAL A 57 -20.83 -10.21 -2.30
N ALA A 58 -19.95 -9.90 -3.25
CA ALA A 58 -18.50 -10.03 -3.10
C ALA A 58 -17.85 -8.65 -3.25
N PHE A 59 -16.97 -8.31 -2.31
CA PHE A 59 -16.10 -7.17 -2.41
C PHE A 59 -14.71 -7.67 -2.78
N THR A 60 -14.18 -7.18 -3.89
CA THR A 60 -12.84 -7.52 -4.36
C THR A 60 -11.99 -6.25 -4.43
N SER A 61 -10.68 -6.40 -4.27
CA SER A 61 -9.75 -5.30 -4.57
C SER A 61 -9.86 -4.93 -6.06
N PRO A 62 -9.85 -3.63 -6.42
CA PRO A 62 -9.81 -3.19 -7.82
C PRO A 62 -8.44 -3.37 -8.48
N ILE A 63 -7.42 -3.74 -7.70
CA ILE A 63 -6.04 -4.00 -8.16
C ILE A 63 -5.58 -5.38 -7.67
N GLU A 64 -4.61 -5.95 -8.37
CA GLU A 64 -3.84 -7.09 -7.89
C GLU A 64 -2.72 -6.62 -6.97
N PHE A 65 -2.43 -7.39 -5.89
CA PHE A 65 -1.32 -7.10 -5.00
C PHE A 65 -0.03 -7.75 -5.50
N GLY A 66 1.06 -6.97 -5.45
CA GLY A 66 2.37 -7.43 -5.86
C GLY A 66 3.06 -8.29 -4.79
N ASN A 67 4.10 -9.01 -5.21
CA ASN A 67 5.02 -9.72 -4.33
C ASN A 67 6.32 -8.91 -4.21
N ILE A 68 6.70 -8.54 -2.98
CA ILE A 68 7.84 -7.66 -2.76
C ILE A 68 9.19 -8.32 -3.12
N GLU A 69 9.35 -9.63 -2.86
CA GLU A 69 10.59 -10.35 -3.19
C GLU A 69 10.84 -10.36 -4.70
N MET A 70 9.78 -10.68 -5.49
CA MET A 70 9.86 -10.66 -6.95
C MET A 70 10.17 -9.27 -7.49
N LEU A 71 9.52 -8.23 -6.94
CA LEU A 71 9.76 -6.85 -7.38
C LEU A 71 11.19 -6.39 -7.09
N ILE A 72 11.76 -6.72 -5.94
CA ILE A 72 13.17 -6.41 -5.62
C ILE A 72 14.08 -7.05 -6.66
N GLN A 73 13.87 -8.33 -6.97
CA GLN A 73 14.67 -9.05 -7.98
C GLN A 73 14.54 -8.40 -9.35
N GLU A 74 13.31 -8.14 -9.83
CA GLU A 74 13.05 -7.53 -11.14
C GLU A 74 13.69 -6.15 -11.28
N ILE A 75 13.70 -5.32 -10.22
CA ILE A 75 14.31 -3.99 -10.21
C ILE A 75 15.82 -4.10 -10.36
N TYR A 76 16.46 -5.00 -9.61
CA TYR A 76 17.91 -5.23 -9.74
C TYR A 76 18.31 -5.83 -11.09
N GLU A 77 17.49 -6.72 -11.65
CA GLU A 77 17.72 -7.27 -13.01
C GLU A 77 17.69 -6.17 -14.07
N ARG A 78 16.90 -5.09 -13.87
CA ARG A 78 16.89 -3.91 -14.73
C ARG A 78 18.02 -2.91 -14.43
N SER A 79 18.91 -3.24 -13.49
CA SER A 79 19.98 -2.34 -13.01
C SER A 79 19.46 -1.00 -12.45
N GLU A 80 18.26 -1.00 -11.92
CA GLU A 80 17.65 0.16 -11.28
C GLU A 80 17.90 0.14 -9.76
N LEU A 81 17.91 1.33 -9.14
CA LEU A 81 18.02 1.45 -7.68
C LEU A 81 16.62 1.32 -7.04
N PRO A 82 16.37 0.26 -6.25
CA PRO A 82 15.09 0.09 -5.55
C PRO A 82 14.66 1.34 -4.78
N PHE A 83 13.42 1.77 -4.96
CA PHE A 83 12.83 2.90 -4.27
C PHE A 83 11.40 2.54 -3.85
N PHE A 84 11.20 2.36 -2.55
CA PHE A 84 9.94 1.93 -1.98
C PHE A 84 9.39 2.94 -0.97
N ILE A 85 8.08 2.87 -0.75
CA ILE A 85 7.42 3.51 0.38
C ILE A 85 6.66 2.45 1.18
N MET A 86 6.88 2.41 2.48
CA MET A 86 6.24 1.52 3.43
C MET A 86 5.34 2.32 4.37
N LEU A 87 4.10 1.88 4.53
CA LEU A 87 3.07 2.58 5.31
C LEU A 87 2.62 1.71 6.50
N ASP A 88 3.03 2.08 7.71
CA ASP A 88 2.62 1.40 8.93
C ASP A 88 1.26 1.93 9.40
N LYS A 89 0.19 1.14 9.12
CA LYS A 89 -1.19 1.41 9.56
C LYS A 89 -1.75 2.77 9.15
N VAL A 90 -1.35 3.30 8.01
CA VAL A 90 -2.04 4.43 7.37
C VAL A 90 -3.39 3.93 6.89
N SER A 91 -4.45 4.23 7.64
CA SER A 91 -5.79 3.66 7.43
C SER A 91 -6.76 4.59 6.70
N ASP A 92 -6.45 5.88 6.60
CA ASP A 92 -7.28 6.83 5.84
C ASP A 92 -7.08 6.63 4.34
N VAL A 93 -8.18 6.36 3.63
CA VAL A 93 -8.20 6.07 2.20
C VAL A 93 -7.73 7.25 1.35
N ARG A 94 -8.00 8.49 1.79
CA ARG A 94 -7.62 9.71 1.07
C ARG A 94 -6.13 9.96 1.19
N ASN A 95 -5.57 9.77 2.40
CA ASN A 95 -4.13 9.86 2.60
C ASN A 95 -3.40 8.77 1.80
N PHE A 96 -3.86 7.54 1.85
CA PHE A 96 -3.30 6.43 1.06
C PHE A 96 -3.32 6.75 -0.45
N GLY A 97 -4.46 7.20 -0.99
CA GLY A 97 -4.57 7.57 -2.40
C GLY A 97 -3.64 8.74 -2.78
N SER A 98 -3.54 9.77 -1.93
CA SER A 98 -2.64 10.90 -2.14
C SER A 98 -1.16 10.49 -2.12
N ILE A 99 -0.80 9.59 -1.19
CA ILE A 99 0.55 9.01 -1.11
C ILE A 99 0.85 8.21 -2.38
N ALA A 100 -0.08 7.37 -2.83
CA ALA A 100 0.10 6.56 -4.04
C ALA A 100 0.34 7.43 -5.28
N ARG A 101 -0.39 8.53 -5.41
CA ARG A 101 -0.17 9.51 -6.48
C ARG A 101 1.22 10.14 -6.41
N SER A 102 1.65 10.57 -5.23
CA SER A 102 2.97 11.16 -5.02
C SER A 102 4.09 10.14 -5.26
N ALA A 103 3.92 8.89 -4.79
CA ALA A 103 4.88 7.81 -4.95
C ALA A 103 5.11 7.48 -6.43
N LEU A 104 4.03 7.30 -7.21
CA LEU A 104 4.13 7.09 -8.66
C LEU A 104 4.84 8.27 -9.34
N SER A 105 4.46 9.51 -8.98
CA SER A 105 5.01 10.72 -9.59
C SER A 105 6.49 10.95 -9.24
N ALA A 106 6.95 10.47 -8.09
CA ALA A 106 8.35 10.54 -7.67
C ALA A 106 9.19 9.36 -8.18
N GLY A 107 8.62 8.41 -8.92
CA GLY A 107 9.30 7.24 -9.45
C GLY A 107 9.52 6.11 -8.44
N ALA A 108 8.69 6.03 -7.39
CA ALA A 108 8.72 4.87 -6.49
C ALA A 108 8.24 3.60 -7.21
N HIS A 109 8.90 2.48 -6.94
CA HIS A 109 8.63 1.20 -7.58
C HIS A 109 7.44 0.47 -6.99
N ALA A 110 7.18 0.61 -5.68
CA ALA A 110 6.02 0.01 -5.04
C ALA A 110 5.67 0.68 -3.71
N ILE A 111 4.43 0.44 -3.27
CA ILE A 111 3.92 0.79 -1.94
C ILE A 111 3.75 -0.49 -1.14
N ILE A 112 4.23 -0.52 0.10
CA ILE A 112 4.13 -1.68 1.00
C ILE A 112 3.20 -1.32 2.14
N ILE A 113 2.19 -2.17 2.35
CA ILE A 113 1.17 -1.98 3.40
C ILE A 113 1.00 -3.27 4.22
N PRO A 114 0.61 -3.19 5.50
CA PRO A 114 0.30 -4.38 6.28
C PRO A 114 -1.07 -4.97 5.91
N HIS A 115 -1.25 -6.27 6.15
CA HIS A 115 -2.56 -6.93 6.01
C HIS A 115 -3.64 -6.32 6.92
N LYS A 116 -3.25 -5.84 8.10
CA LYS A 116 -4.18 -5.29 9.10
C LYS A 116 -3.85 -3.83 9.39
N GLY A 117 -4.88 -3.00 9.44
CA GLY A 117 -4.75 -1.59 9.78
C GLY A 117 -4.38 -0.67 8.61
N ALA A 118 -4.14 -1.19 7.42
CA ALA A 118 -3.97 -0.39 6.22
C ALA A 118 -5.31 0.11 5.67
N ALA A 119 -5.26 1.19 4.89
CA ALA A 119 -6.40 1.68 4.14
C ALA A 119 -6.94 0.62 3.18
N ALA A 120 -8.25 0.60 2.99
CA ALA A 120 -8.87 -0.25 1.99
C ALA A 120 -8.50 0.25 0.58
N VAL A 121 -8.02 -0.67 -0.26
CA VAL A 121 -7.83 -0.38 -1.68
C VAL A 121 -9.18 -0.56 -2.39
N ASN A 122 -9.92 0.53 -2.52
CA ASN A 122 -11.26 0.58 -3.06
C ASN A 122 -11.41 1.68 -4.13
N GLU A 123 -12.61 1.90 -4.63
CA GLU A 123 -12.88 2.93 -5.65
C GLU A 123 -12.50 4.34 -5.18
N ASP A 124 -12.65 4.65 -3.88
CA ASP A 124 -12.29 5.95 -3.32
C ASP A 124 -10.77 6.14 -3.30
N ALA A 125 -9.99 5.09 -2.98
CA ALA A 125 -8.54 5.11 -3.10
C ALA A 125 -8.09 5.34 -4.55
N ILE A 126 -8.69 4.63 -5.51
CA ILE A 126 -8.40 4.81 -6.95
C ILE A 126 -8.69 6.25 -7.37
N LYS A 127 -9.87 6.77 -6.98
CA LYS A 127 -10.26 8.16 -7.33
C LYS A 127 -9.30 9.19 -6.71
N THR A 128 -8.96 9.03 -5.44
CA THR A 128 -8.08 9.97 -4.73
C THR A 128 -6.66 9.91 -5.27
N SER A 129 -6.19 8.73 -5.68
CA SER A 129 -4.89 8.57 -6.34
C SER A 129 -4.87 9.08 -7.80
N ALA A 130 -5.99 9.59 -8.32
CA ALA A 130 -6.13 9.93 -9.74
C ALA A 130 -5.73 8.79 -10.68
N GLY A 131 -5.99 7.54 -10.27
CA GLY A 131 -5.66 6.33 -11.03
C GLY A 131 -4.23 5.82 -10.83
N ALA A 132 -3.39 6.46 -10.03
CA ALA A 132 -2.01 6.03 -9.81
C ALA A 132 -1.91 4.58 -9.29
N LEU A 133 -2.90 4.11 -8.51
CA LEU A 133 -2.96 2.74 -8.02
C LEU A 133 -3.14 1.66 -9.11
N TYR A 134 -3.44 2.03 -10.35
CA TYR A 134 -3.40 1.11 -11.48
C TYR A 134 -2.00 0.96 -12.09
N HIS A 135 -1.05 1.81 -11.70
CA HIS A 135 0.28 1.89 -12.32
C HIS A 135 1.42 1.61 -11.33
N ILE A 136 1.20 1.85 -10.03
CA ILE A 136 2.18 1.51 -9.00
C ILE A 136 1.77 0.21 -8.29
N PRO A 137 2.65 -0.80 -8.23
CA PRO A 137 2.41 -2.01 -7.45
C PRO A 137 2.15 -1.69 -5.97
N VAL A 138 1.18 -2.38 -5.38
CA VAL A 138 0.94 -2.38 -3.94
C VAL A 138 1.21 -3.78 -3.41
N CYS A 139 2.17 -3.91 -2.50
CA CYS A 139 2.48 -5.17 -1.82
C CYS A 139 1.80 -5.18 -0.45
N LYS A 140 1.06 -6.24 -0.17
CA LYS A 140 0.34 -6.38 1.09
C LYS A 140 0.95 -7.50 1.91
N GLU A 141 1.52 -7.15 3.05
CA GLU A 141 2.43 -8.02 3.79
C GLU A 141 1.90 -8.36 5.18
N SER A 142 2.16 -9.59 5.63
CA SER A 142 1.75 -10.06 6.95
C SER A 142 2.57 -9.42 8.07
N SER A 143 3.83 -9.09 7.80
CA SER A 143 4.78 -8.50 8.74
C SER A 143 5.69 -7.49 8.04
N LEU A 144 5.52 -6.21 8.35
CA LEU A 144 6.43 -5.17 7.85
C LEU A 144 7.86 -5.36 8.39
N GLY A 145 8.01 -5.94 9.59
CA GLY A 145 9.33 -6.24 10.15
C GLY A 145 10.10 -7.29 9.34
N GLU A 146 9.42 -8.32 8.82
CA GLU A 146 10.07 -9.30 7.91
C GLU A 146 10.48 -8.63 6.59
N VAL A 147 9.65 -7.72 6.08
CA VAL A 147 9.98 -6.96 4.86
C VAL A 147 11.22 -6.07 5.09
N ILE A 148 11.33 -5.40 6.24
CA ILE A 148 12.53 -4.61 6.58
C ILE A 148 13.77 -5.50 6.61
N ARG A 149 13.71 -6.71 7.20
CA ARG A 149 14.84 -7.66 7.17
C ARG A 149 15.21 -8.10 5.76
N LEU A 150 14.22 -8.42 4.93
CA LEU A 150 14.43 -8.76 3.52
C LEU A 150 15.11 -7.60 2.78
N MET A 151 14.64 -6.38 2.97
CA MET A 151 15.22 -5.19 2.35
C MET A 151 16.68 -4.99 2.78
N SER A 152 16.97 -5.06 4.08
CA SER A 152 18.32 -4.96 4.62
C SER A 152 19.24 -6.04 4.04
N ALA A 153 18.78 -7.29 3.94
CA ALA A 153 19.51 -8.38 3.31
C ALA A 153 19.75 -8.16 1.80
N SER A 154 18.88 -7.39 1.15
CA SER A 154 18.99 -6.99 -0.27
C SER A 154 19.77 -5.68 -0.48
N GLY A 155 20.34 -5.09 0.56
CA GLY A 155 21.09 -3.84 0.48
C GLY A 155 20.21 -2.59 0.35
N ILE A 156 18.93 -2.67 0.69
CA ILE A 156 17.97 -1.56 0.66
C ILE A 156 17.88 -0.95 2.06
N VAL A 157 18.22 0.32 2.18
CA VAL A 157 18.20 1.06 3.45
C VAL A 157 16.76 1.50 3.78
N THR A 158 16.29 1.17 4.98
CA THR A 158 15.00 1.67 5.48
C THR A 158 15.21 2.94 6.30
N VAL A 159 14.58 4.04 5.86
CA VAL A 159 14.58 5.34 6.53
C VAL A 159 13.22 5.59 7.17
N ALA A 160 13.16 5.61 8.48
CA ALA A 160 11.94 5.94 9.24
C ALA A 160 11.72 7.45 9.24
N CYS A 161 10.65 7.90 8.59
CA CYS A 161 10.28 9.32 8.52
C CYS A 161 9.39 9.67 9.72
N SER A 162 9.98 10.34 10.72
CA SER A 162 9.31 10.68 11.97
C SER A 162 9.72 12.06 12.45
N GLU A 163 8.76 12.82 12.97
CA GLU A 163 9.01 14.13 13.60
C GLU A 163 9.90 14.05 14.85
N LYS A 164 10.08 12.84 15.39
CA LYS A 164 10.93 12.59 16.58
C LYS A 164 12.39 12.31 16.23
N ALA A 165 12.73 12.23 14.95
CA ALA A 165 14.10 12.03 14.51
C ALA A 165 14.92 13.31 14.71
N GLU A 166 16.24 13.15 14.84
CA GLU A 166 17.17 14.28 15.02
C GLU A 166 17.76 14.77 13.69
N LYS A 167 17.92 13.87 12.72
CA LYS A 167 18.47 14.20 11.41
C LYS A 167 17.38 14.72 10.46
N SER A 168 17.67 15.80 9.75
CA SER A 168 16.82 16.24 8.64
C SER A 168 16.89 15.27 7.47
N ILE A 169 15.77 15.03 6.80
CA ILE A 169 15.68 14.23 5.58
C ILE A 169 16.62 14.72 4.47
N HIS A 170 16.94 16.01 4.43
CA HIS A 170 17.85 16.62 3.47
C HIS A 170 19.32 16.19 3.64
N TYR A 171 19.67 15.63 4.80
CA TYR A 171 21.02 15.13 5.10
C TYR A 171 21.12 13.61 5.07
N ILE A 172 20.03 12.91 4.72
CA ILE A 172 20.04 11.48 4.50
C ILE A 172 20.35 11.20 3.02
N PRO A 173 21.35 10.38 2.70
CA PRO A 173 21.56 9.94 1.31
C PRO A 173 20.38 9.09 0.83
N LEU A 174 19.66 9.55 -0.19
CA LEU A 174 18.49 8.89 -0.77
C LEU A 174 18.70 8.48 -2.25
N ASP A 175 19.90 8.74 -2.79
CA ASP A 175 20.36 8.37 -4.13
C ASP A 175 20.89 6.94 -4.22
N ARG A 176 20.41 6.06 -3.34
CA ARG A 176 20.74 4.65 -3.18
C ARG A 176 19.46 3.80 -3.10
N PRO A 177 19.56 2.45 -3.06
CA PRO A 177 18.42 1.60 -2.75
C PRO A 177 17.79 2.00 -1.41
N VAL A 178 16.54 2.45 -1.42
CA VAL A 178 15.90 3.03 -0.23
C VAL A 178 14.42 2.67 -0.10
N ASN A 179 13.99 2.48 1.13
CA ASN A 179 12.61 2.35 1.56
C ASN A 179 12.27 3.45 2.57
N LEU A 180 11.29 4.29 2.27
CA LEU A 180 10.81 5.34 3.17
C LEU A 180 9.64 4.80 4.00
N LEU A 181 9.80 4.72 5.32
CA LEU A 181 8.78 4.21 6.25
C LEU A 181 8.02 5.36 6.91
N PHE A 182 6.70 5.34 6.78
CA PHE A 182 5.79 6.30 7.41
C PHE A 182 4.81 5.57 8.32
N GLY A 183 4.45 6.22 9.42
CA GLY A 183 3.48 5.71 10.38
C GLY A 183 2.12 6.35 10.29
N ASN A 184 1.20 5.87 11.13
CA ASN A 184 -0.13 6.41 11.33
C ASN A 184 -0.08 7.82 11.94
N GLU A 185 -1.04 8.67 11.59
CA GLU A 185 -1.11 10.07 12.03
C GLU A 185 -1.26 10.24 13.55
N GLY A 186 -1.88 9.27 14.23
CA GLY A 186 -2.11 9.36 15.68
C GLY A 186 -0.96 8.80 16.52
N VAL A 187 -0.39 7.68 16.10
CA VAL A 187 0.61 6.92 16.89
C VAL A 187 2.02 7.08 16.31
N GLY A 188 2.13 7.39 15.03
CA GLY A 188 3.38 7.36 14.28
C GLY A 188 3.75 5.94 13.86
N ILE A 189 5.05 5.71 13.66
CA ILE A 189 5.61 4.40 13.35
C ILE A 189 5.65 3.55 14.62
N GLU A 190 5.25 2.28 14.52
CA GLU A 190 5.34 1.36 15.65
C GLU A 190 6.77 1.24 16.20
N PRO A 191 6.97 1.25 17.53
CA PRO A 191 8.31 1.30 18.13
C PRO A 191 9.24 0.17 17.69
N HIS A 192 8.69 -1.02 17.37
CA HIS A 192 9.50 -2.14 16.91
C HIS A 192 10.01 -1.90 15.48
N LEU A 193 9.20 -1.33 14.57
CA LEU A 193 9.61 -1.00 13.21
C LEU A 193 10.62 0.17 13.20
N LEU A 194 10.41 1.17 14.08
CA LEU A 194 11.34 2.27 14.24
C LEU A 194 12.73 1.79 14.66
N ARG A 195 12.82 0.79 15.55
CA ARG A 195 14.11 0.19 15.95
C ARG A 195 14.76 -0.69 14.89
N MET A 196 13.96 -1.18 13.93
CA MET A 196 14.46 -2.00 12.81
C MET A 196 14.91 -1.17 11.62
N ALA A 197 14.47 0.08 11.53
CA ALA A 197 14.92 0.99 10.49
C ALA A 197 16.42 1.31 10.65
N ASP A 198 17.11 1.43 9.53
CA ASP A 198 18.56 1.71 9.49
C ASP A 198 18.86 3.17 9.86
N GLU A 199 17.99 4.08 9.45
CA GLU A 199 18.08 5.50 9.74
C GLU A 199 16.70 6.08 10.12
N ALA A 200 16.71 7.20 10.83
CA ALA A 200 15.52 7.99 11.11
C ALA A 200 15.72 9.43 10.63
N ALA A 201 14.70 10.01 10.02
CA ALA A 201 14.75 11.35 9.47
C ALA A 201 13.49 12.14 9.77
N MET A 202 13.64 13.45 9.99
CA MET A 202 12.54 14.39 10.13
C MET A 202 12.51 15.38 8.97
N ILE A 203 11.34 15.94 8.73
CA ILE A 203 11.17 17.14 7.91
C ILE A 203 11.34 18.34 8.85
N PRO A 204 12.27 19.27 8.58
CA PRO A 204 12.45 20.46 9.43
C PRO A 204 11.18 21.30 9.48
N MET A 205 10.71 21.59 10.69
CA MET A 205 9.53 22.40 10.95
C MET A 205 9.94 23.77 11.46
N TYR A 206 9.46 24.84 10.83
CA TYR A 206 9.83 26.23 11.15
C TYR A 206 8.69 27.02 11.82
N GLY A 207 7.51 26.41 11.94
CA GLY A 207 6.32 27.02 12.53
C GLY A 207 5.96 26.44 13.88
N ALA A 208 4.82 26.86 14.40
CA ALA A 208 4.28 26.41 15.70
C ALA A 208 3.65 25.00 15.66
N VAL A 209 3.45 24.43 14.47
CA VAL A 209 2.86 23.09 14.31
C VAL A 209 3.98 22.05 14.34
N SER A 210 3.79 20.98 15.11
CA SER A 210 4.81 19.96 15.37
C SER A 210 4.88 18.84 14.31
N SER A 211 3.84 18.68 13.50
CA SER A 211 3.76 17.59 12.51
C SER A 211 2.97 18.01 11.27
N LEU A 212 3.18 17.29 10.17
CA LEU A 212 2.44 17.41 8.92
C LEU A 212 1.45 16.24 8.78
N ASN A 213 0.42 16.44 7.96
CA ASN A 213 -0.37 15.34 7.46
C ASN A 213 0.55 14.31 6.77
N VAL A 214 0.29 13.01 6.98
CA VAL A 214 1.16 11.93 6.49
C VAL A 214 1.34 11.93 4.96
N ALA A 215 0.31 12.29 4.20
CA ALA A 215 0.43 12.35 2.74
C ALA A 215 1.31 13.52 2.28
N VAL A 216 1.26 14.65 3.01
CA VAL A 216 2.14 15.80 2.75
C VAL A 216 3.57 15.43 3.10
N ALA A 217 3.82 14.85 4.28
CA ALA A 217 5.13 14.40 4.72
C ALA A 217 5.73 13.39 3.72
N ALA A 218 4.95 12.40 3.31
CA ALA A 218 5.37 11.41 2.32
C ALA A 218 5.74 12.09 0.98
N GLY A 219 4.92 13.04 0.51
CA GLY A 219 5.21 13.79 -0.71
C GLY A 219 6.56 14.52 -0.63
N ILE A 220 6.84 15.22 0.47
CA ILE A 220 8.11 15.95 0.66
C ILE A 220 9.30 14.97 0.62
N CYS A 221 9.25 13.87 1.37
CA CYS A 221 10.35 12.90 1.43
C CYS A 221 10.54 12.16 0.10
N LEU A 222 9.45 11.79 -0.60
CA LEU A 222 9.50 11.15 -1.91
C LEU A 222 10.17 12.06 -2.95
N PHE A 223 9.80 13.33 -3.00
CA PHE A 223 10.40 14.27 -3.95
C PHE A 223 11.80 14.71 -3.56
N GLU A 224 12.17 14.68 -2.27
CA GLU A 224 13.58 14.83 -1.87
C GLU A 224 14.42 13.65 -2.39
N ALA A 225 13.93 12.41 -2.28
CA ALA A 225 14.61 11.25 -2.87
C ALA A 225 14.74 11.36 -4.39
N ALA A 226 13.66 11.75 -5.07
CA ALA A 226 13.68 11.97 -6.52
C ALA A 226 14.69 13.05 -6.93
N ARG A 227 14.77 14.15 -6.16
CA ARG A 227 15.74 15.23 -6.40
C ARG A 227 17.18 14.74 -6.27
N GLN A 228 17.49 13.96 -5.23
CA GLN A 228 18.84 13.43 -5.01
C GLN A 228 19.23 12.46 -6.13
N LYS A 229 18.35 11.53 -6.51
CA LYS A 229 18.57 10.59 -7.62
C LYS A 229 18.84 11.31 -8.95
N ALA A 230 18.05 12.33 -9.28
CA ALA A 230 18.26 13.12 -10.51
C ALA A 230 19.58 13.89 -10.53
N GLN A 231 20.20 14.15 -9.38
CA GLN A 231 21.53 14.79 -9.30
C GLN A 231 22.69 13.80 -9.45
N SER A 232 22.47 12.52 -9.10
CA SER A 232 23.49 11.47 -9.21
C SER A 232 23.61 10.92 -10.63
N ASP A 233 22.60 11.14 -11.48
CA ASP A 233 22.59 10.73 -12.89
C ASP A 233 23.26 11.76 -13.83
N ILE A 234 23.80 12.87 -13.29
CA ILE A 234 24.53 13.92 -14.02
C ILE A 234 26.04 13.77 -13.78
#